data_2461b3a3dfeeb96c12cbf5ca12318959
#
_entry.id   2461b3a3dfeeb96c12cbf5ca12318959
#
_cell.length_a   1.000
_cell.length_b   1.000
_cell.length_c   1.000
_cell.angle_alpha   90.00
_cell.angle_beta   90.00
_cell.angle_gamma   90.00
#
_symmetry.space_group_name_H-M   'P 1'
#
loop_
_entity.id
_entity.type
_entity.pdbx_description
1 polymer ?
#
loop_
_entity_poly.entity_id
_entity_poly.type
_entity_poly.pdbx_seq_one_letter_code
_entity_poly.pdbx_strand_id
1 'polypeptide(L)'
;MGLQIVICDDERKMQEILRNKIEKICRETGMEHQIQCCSSGEEVLAAKDAPDLLFLDIQMPDRDGMDVAQELRRRRWGTILIFVTALSEYVYDAFDVGAFHYLVKPFTDAKLSQVFEKAVEEYEKQSRPGTVQGEGRCPPKMLLIRQGAVSFAVPVDSIIYAEVFNRKITLHTLDGDKEYYGKLTELSEQVGEGFYRTHRAYLVNLAYVEKYDATTIWLEQGKALVSKKQFAGFVKQYMRYISRRGAAGWIR
;
A
#
# COMPACT_ATOMS: atom_id res chain seq x y z
N MET A 1 -19.02 -5.33 -17.79
CA MET A 1 -19.37 -5.99 -16.52
C MET A 1 -18.99 -5.03 -15.41
N GLY A 2 -19.91 -4.67 -14.53
CA GLY A 2 -19.63 -3.74 -13.43
C GLY A 2 -18.75 -4.38 -12.36
N LEU A 3 -18.05 -3.54 -11.60
CA LEU A 3 -17.16 -3.92 -10.51
C LEU A 3 -17.90 -4.67 -9.40
N GLN A 4 -17.47 -5.88 -9.08
CA GLN A 4 -18.08 -6.72 -8.03
C GLN A 4 -17.42 -6.44 -6.68
N ILE A 5 -18.16 -5.82 -5.78
CA ILE A 5 -17.65 -5.41 -4.46
C ILE A 5 -18.38 -6.24 -3.39
N VAL A 6 -17.62 -6.82 -2.49
CA VAL A 6 -18.16 -7.49 -1.30
C VAL A 6 -17.70 -6.74 -0.04
N ILE A 7 -18.64 -6.54 0.88
CA ILE A 7 -18.40 -5.98 2.21
C ILE A 7 -18.77 -7.07 3.22
N CYS A 8 -17.79 -7.52 3.98
CA CYS A 8 -17.95 -8.56 4.98
C CYS A 8 -17.62 -8.01 6.37
N ASP A 9 -18.64 -7.91 7.22
CA ASP A 9 -18.55 -7.37 8.58
C ASP A 9 -19.76 -7.93 9.35
N ASP A 10 -19.60 -8.38 10.59
CA ASP A 10 -20.72 -8.91 11.39
C ASP A 10 -21.63 -7.80 11.91
N GLU A 11 -21.15 -6.55 11.96
CA GLU A 11 -21.92 -5.37 12.31
C GLU A 11 -22.69 -4.79 11.12
N ARG A 12 -23.99 -5.04 11.00
CA ARG A 12 -24.84 -4.48 9.93
C ARG A 12 -24.71 -2.97 9.76
N LYS A 13 -24.52 -2.24 10.88
CA LYS A 13 -24.34 -0.79 10.84
C LYS A 13 -23.06 -0.40 10.08
N MET A 14 -21.98 -1.16 10.24
CA MET A 14 -20.74 -0.91 9.53
C MET A 14 -20.87 -1.25 8.04
N GLN A 15 -21.54 -2.37 7.71
CA GLN A 15 -21.86 -2.69 6.32
C GLN A 15 -22.61 -1.55 5.62
N GLU A 16 -23.64 -0.99 6.28
CA GLU A 16 -24.43 0.14 5.74
C GLU A 16 -23.57 1.40 5.56
N ILE A 17 -22.70 1.72 6.52
CA ILE A 17 -21.81 2.87 6.44
C ILE A 17 -20.86 2.73 5.25
N LEU A 18 -20.20 1.58 5.11
CA LEU A 18 -19.29 1.31 4.01
C LEU A 18 -20.02 1.33 2.67
N ARG A 19 -21.15 0.64 2.58
CA ARG A 19 -22.00 0.58 1.39
C ARG A 19 -22.38 1.98 0.92
N ASN A 20 -22.98 2.79 1.79
CA ASN A 20 -23.45 4.13 1.44
C ASN A 20 -22.31 5.03 0.94
N LYS A 21 -21.11 4.93 1.58
CA LYS A 21 -19.94 5.72 1.18
C LYS A 21 -19.39 5.24 -0.17
N ILE A 22 -19.26 3.94 -0.39
CA ILE A 22 -18.78 3.38 -1.65
C ILE A 22 -19.76 3.67 -2.78
N GLU A 23 -21.07 3.50 -2.56
CA GLU A 23 -22.10 3.85 -3.54
C GLU A 23 -22.08 5.33 -3.92
N LYS A 24 -21.77 6.22 -2.96
CA LYS A 24 -21.60 7.64 -3.23
C LYS A 24 -20.42 7.89 -4.17
N ILE A 25 -19.25 7.31 -3.87
CA ILE A 25 -18.04 7.44 -4.70
C ILE A 25 -18.30 6.90 -6.12
N CYS A 26 -18.89 5.72 -6.23
CA CYS A 26 -19.19 5.11 -7.53
C CYS A 26 -20.15 5.97 -8.37
N ARG A 27 -21.16 6.57 -7.74
CA ARG A 27 -22.08 7.51 -8.42
C ARG A 27 -21.37 8.78 -8.93
N GLU A 28 -20.48 9.35 -8.11
CA GLU A 28 -19.73 10.54 -8.47
C GLU A 28 -18.75 10.28 -9.63
N THR A 29 -18.22 9.07 -9.72
CA THR A 29 -17.28 8.65 -10.78
C THR A 29 -17.96 8.01 -11.99
N GLY A 30 -19.28 7.75 -11.95
CA GLY A 30 -20.01 7.07 -13.02
C GLY A 30 -19.64 5.60 -13.20
N MET A 31 -19.12 4.96 -12.15
CA MET A 31 -18.64 3.57 -12.19
C MET A 31 -19.80 2.58 -12.05
N GLU A 32 -19.93 1.64 -13.01
CA GLU A 32 -20.85 0.52 -12.90
C GLU A 32 -20.33 -0.46 -11.83
N HIS A 33 -21.17 -0.78 -10.86
CA HIS A 33 -20.80 -1.64 -9.74
C HIS A 33 -21.98 -2.44 -9.19
N GLN A 34 -21.64 -3.51 -8.46
CA GLN A 34 -22.58 -4.27 -7.64
C GLN A 34 -21.96 -4.45 -6.26
N ILE A 35 -22.72 -4.15 -5.20
CA ILE A 35 -22.27 -4.31 -3.82
C ILE A 35 -23.11 -5.39 -3.13
N GLN A 36 -22.43 -6.41 -2.65
CA GLN A 36 -22.99 -7.46 -1.80
C GLN A 36 -22.45 -7.28 -0.37
N CYS A 37 -23.35 -7.39 0.63
CA CYS A 37 -22.98 -7.43 2.03
C CYS A 37 -23.10 -8.86 2.56
N CYS A 38 -22.07 -9.30 3.30
CA CYS A 38 -21.99 -10.58 3.98
C CYS A 38 -21.81 -10.35 5.48
N SER A 39 -22.36 -11.22 6.31
CA SER A 39 -22.24 -11.12 7.76
C SER A 39 -21.23 -12.11 8.34
N SER A 40 -20.68 -12.99 7.50
CA SER A 40 -19.68 -13.98 7.91
C SER A 40 -18.67 -14.28 6.80
N GLY A 41 -17.50 -14.75 7.20
CA GLY A 41 -16.47 -15.20 6.25
C GLY A 41 -16.90 -16.40 5.41
N GLU A 42 -17.79 -17.24 5.95
CA GLU A 42 -18.30 -18.40 5.24
C GLU A 42 -19.19 -18.00 4.06
N GLU A 43 -20.01 -16.94 4.20
CA GLU A 43 -20.78 -16.38 3.08
C GLU A 43 -19.88 -15.93 1.94
N VAL A 44 -18.76 -15.27 2.24
CA VAL A 44 -17.76 -14.87 1.23
C VAL A 44 -17.19 -16.10 0.53
N LEU A 45 -16.82 -17.13 1.28
CA LEU A 45 -16.19 -18.33 0.74
C LEU A 45 -17.17 -19.28 0.02
N ALA A 46 -18.48 -19.14 0.27
CA ALA A 46 -19.54 -19.88 -0.43
C ALA A 46 -19.83 -19.31 -1.83
N ALA A 47 -19.33 -18.13 -2.16
CA ALA A 47 -19.49 -17.54 -3.49
C ALA A 47 -18.84 -18.43 -4.56
N LYS A 48 -19.48 -18.51 -5.74
CA LYS A 48 -18.97 -19.28 -6.88
C LYS A 48 -17.79 -18.56 -7.56
N ASP A 49 -17.90 -17.24 -7.64
CA ASP A 49 -16.95 -16.39 -8.32
C ASP A 49 -16.26 -15.48 -7.31
N ALA A 50 -14.99 -15.17 -7.58
CA ALA A 50 -14.21 -14.25 -6.78
C ALA A 50 -14.75 -12.81 -6.93
N PRO A 51 -15.01 -12.06 -5.85
CA PRO A 51 -15.26 -10.63 -5.97
C PRO A 51 -14.00 -9.89 -6.47
N ASP A 52 -14.20 -8.80 -7.18
CA ASP A 52 -13.10 -7.95 -7.62
C ASP A 52 -12.46 -7.22 -6.42
N LEU A 53 -13.29 -6.63 -5.55
CA LEU A 53 -12.90 -5.97 -4.31
C LEU A 53 -13.61 -6.61 -3.12
N LEU A 54 -12.86 -6.84 -2.03
CA LEU A 54 -13.40 -7.31 -0.75
C LEU A 54 -12.95 -6.39 0.38
N PHE A 55 -13.93 -5.77 1.05
CA PHE A 55 -13.75 -5.12 2.34
C PHE A 55 -14.10 -6.14 3.43
N LEU A 56 -13.14 -6.46 4.29
CA LEU A 56 -13.24 -7.58 5.23
C LEU A 56 -12.87 -7.15 6.64
N ASP A 57 -13.78 -7.35 7.60
CA ASP A 57 -13.39 -7.26 9.00
C ASP A 57 -12.58 -8.49 9.42
N ILE A 58 -11.64 -8.28 10.32
CA ILE A 58 -10.86 -9.37 10.94
C ILE A 58 -11.66 -10.01 12.05
N GLN A 59 -12.25 -9.20 12.94
CA GLN A 59 -13.03 -9.70 14.07
C GLN A 59 -14.45 -10.08 13.66
N MET A 60 -14.68 -11.36 13.39
CA MET A 60 -16.01 -11.91 13.17
C MET A 60 -16.21 -13.15 14.04
N PRO A 61 -17.45 -13.40 14.54
CA PRO A 61 -17.70 -14.45 15.52
C PRO A 61 -17.39 -15.88 15.06
N ASP A 62 -17.69 -16.19 13.79
CA ASP A 62 -17.66 -17.57 13.29
C ASP A 62 -16.31 -17.94 12.68
N ARG A 63 -15.68 -17.01 11.97
CA ARG A 63 -14.39 -17.20 11.31
C ARG A 63 -13.63 -15.90 11.23
N ASP A 64 -12.39 -15.92 11.69
CA ASP A 64 -11.49 -14.78 11.61
C ASP A 64 -11.27 -14.35 10.15
N GLY A 65 -11.31 -13.05 9.89
CA GLY A 65 -11.07 -12.50 8.55
C GLY A 65 -9.69 -12.84 7.99
N MET A 66 -8.70 -13.11 8.84
CA MET A 66 -7.39 -13.58 8.40
C MET A 66 -7.46 -14.99 7.80
N ASP A 67 -8.24 -15.89 8.41
CA ASP A 67 -8.47 -17.24 7.87
C ASP A 67 -9.20 -17.18 6.53
N VAL A 68 -10.16 -16.27 6.40
CA VAL A 68 -10.87 -16.02 5.13
C VAL A 68 -9.87 -15.56 4.06
N ALA A 69 -9.03 -14.60 4.39
CA ALA A 69 -8.01 -14.08 3.47
C ALA A 69 -7.02 -15.15 3.01
N GLN A 70 -6.54 -16.01 3.92
CA GLN A 70 -5.67 -17.15 3.58
C GLN A 70 -6.37 -18.11 2.62
N GLU A 71 -7.64 -18.41 2.87
CA GLU A 71 -8.42 -19.30 2.00
C GLU A 71 -8.61 -18.70 0.60
N LEU A 72 -8.85 -17.38 0.48
CA LEU A 72 -8.93 -16.69 -0.80
C LEU A 72 -7.62 -16.87 -1.61
N ARG A 73 -6.48 -16.72 -0.96
CA ARG A 73 -5.15 -16.91 -1.60
C ARG A 73 -4.91 -18.36 -1.99
N ARG A 74 -5.33 -19.32 -1.15
CA ARG A 74 -5.25 -20.74 -1.46
C ARG A 74 -6.09 -21.11 -2.70
N ARG A 75 -7.26 -20.49 -2.86
CA ARG A 75 -8.11 -20.62 -4.06
C ARG A 75 -7.56 -19.86 -5.26
N ARG A 76 -6.46 -19.10 -5.12
CA ARG A 76 -5.89 -18.23 -6.14
C ARG A 76 -6.88 -17.17 -6.66
N TRP A 77 -7.77 -16.71 -5.80
CA TRP A 77 -8.65 -15.62 -6.13
C TRP A 77 -7.86 -14.31 -6.21
N GLY A 78 -7.94 -13.63 -7.37
CA GLY A 78 -7.28 -12.35 -7.62
C GLY A 78 -7.93 -11.15 -6.94
N THR A 79 -8.80 -11.38 -5.97
CA THR A 79 -9.53 -10.36 -5.21
C THR A 79 -8.60 -9.32 -4.58
N ILE A 80 -8.89 -8.05 -4.80
CA ILE A 80 -8.24 -6.94 -4.11
C ILE A 80 -8.84 -6.86 -2.71
N LEU A 81 -8.05 -7.27 -1.71
CA LEU A 81 -8.47 -7.39 -0.32
C LEU A 81 -8.11 -6.15 0.47
N ILE A 82 -9.11 -5.55 1.12
CA ILE A 82 -8.96 -4.39 2.01
C ILE A 82 -9.52 -4.80 3.37
N PHE A 83 -8.65 -4.86 4.39
CA PHE A 83 -9.14 -5.06 5.75
C PHE A 83 -9.73 -3.77 6.32
N VAL A 84 -10.86 -3.91 7.03
CA VAL A 84 -11.55 -2.80 7.72
C VAL A 84 -11.87 -3.25 9.14
N THR A 85 -11.03 -2.93 10.11
CA THR A 85 -11.14 -3.50 11.46
C THR A 85 -10.73 -2.51 12.56
N ALA A 86 -11.15 -2.77 13.79
CA ALA A 86 -10.70 -2.03 14.98
C ALA A 86 -9.29 -2.45 15.45
N LEU A 87 -8.81 -3.62 15.02
CA LEU A 87 -7.53 -4.20 15.44
C LEU A 87 -6.38 -3.59 14.66
N SER A 88 -5.47 -2.89 15.31
CA SER A 88 -4.26 -2.34 14.67
C SER A 88 -3.08 -3.30 14.69
N GLU A 89 -3.10 -4.32 15.53
CA GLU A 89 -2.02 -5.30 15.73
C GLU A 89 -1.91 -6.32 14.59
N TYR A 90 -2.99 -6.60 13.87
CA TYR A 90 -3.01 -7.56 12.76
C TYR A 90 -2.52 -7.00 11.42
N VAL A 91 -2.04 -5.77 11.41
CA VAL A 91 -1.48 -5.16 10.20
C VAL A 91 -0.33 -5.99 9.62
N TYR A 92 0.46 -6.68 10.44
CA TYR A 92 1.53 -7.57 9.97
C TYR A 92 0.99 -8.80 9.25
N ASP A 93 0.06 -9.48 9.89
CA ASP A 93 -0.49 -10.73 9.38
C ASP A 93 -1.29 -10.47 8.09
N ALA A 94 -1.87 -9.27 7.95
CA ALA A 94 -2.54 -8.82 6.73
C ALA A 94 -1.61 -8.79 5.51
N PHE A 95 -0.29 -8.57 5.72
CA PHE A 95 0.70 -8.63 4.64
C PHE A 95 0.96 -10.04 4.15
N ASP A 96 1.06 -10.99 5.07
CA ASP A 96 1.36 -12.38 4.74
C ASP A 96 0.25 -12.98 3.86
N VAL A 97 -0.98 -12.47 4.01
CA VAL A 97 -2.14 -12.88 3.19
C VAL A 97 -2.33 -12.01 1.94
N GLY A 98 -1.42 -11.09 1.66
CA GLY A 98 -1.49 -10.26 0.45
C GLY A 98 -2.63 -9.25 0.44
N ALA A 99 -2.97 -8.63 1.58
CA ALA A 99 -3.93 -7.54 1.61
C ALA A 99 -3.45 -6.33 0.82
N PHE A 100 -4.33 -5.74 0.02
CA PHE A 100 -4.04 -4.52 -0.74
C PHE A 100 -3.95 -3.30 0.16
N HIS A 101 -4.82 -3.21 1.16
CA HIS A 101 -4.85 -2.11 2.12
C HIS A 101 -5.44 -2.54 3.47
N TYR A 102 -5.20 -1.69 4.48
CA TYR A 102 -5.69 -1.89 5.84
C TYR A 102 -6.27 -0.58 6.38
N LEU A 103 -7.56 -0.58 6.74
CA LEU A 103 -8.28 0.55 7.31
C LEU A 103 -8.61 0.28 8.77
N VAL A 104 -8.03 1.07 9.67
CA VAL A 104 -8.34 0.97 11.11
C VAL A 104 -9.57 1.81 11.43
N LYS A 105 -10.58 1.19 12.04
CA LYS A 105 -11.78 1.88 12.55
C LYS A 105 -11.40 2.71 13.83
N PRO A 106 -11.87 3.98 13.98
CA PRO A 106 -12.64 4.77 13.01
C PRO A 106 -11.75 5.39 11.92
N PHE A 107 -12.26 5.45 10.69
CA PHE A 107 -11.59 6.08 9.55
C PHE A 107 -12.42 7.23 8.97
N THR A 108 -11.76 8.19 8.31
CA THR A 108 -12.40 9.32 7.66
C THR A 108 -12.92 8.96 6.27
N ASP A 109 -13.91 9.71 5.76
CA ASP A 109 -14.42 9.55 4.41
C ASP A 109 -13.32 9.76 3.36
N ALA A 110 -12.47 10.78 3.55
CA ALA A 110 -11.34 11.04 2.68
C ALA A 110 -10.37 9.84 2.60
N LYS A 111 -10.11 9.17 3.73
CA LYS A 111 -9.25 7.98 3.74
C LYS A 111 -9.87 6.80 3.02
N LEU A 112 -11.17 6.56 3.20
CA LEU A 112 -11.88 5.50 2.47
C LEU A 112 -11.89 5.79 0.97
N SER A 113 -12.19 7.05 0.54
CA SER A 113 -12.17 7.43 -0.88
C SER A 113 -10.80 7.18 -1.51
N GLN A 114 -9.73 7.63 -0.85
CA GLN A 114 -8.36 7.40 -1.33
C GLN A 114 -8.02 5.91 -1.50
N VAL A 115 -8.41 5.08 -0.54
CA VAL A 115 -8.16 3.62 -0.60
C VAL A 115 -8.96 2.97 -1.71
N PHE A 116 -10.23 3.36 -1.84
CA PHE A 116 -11.11 2.85 -2.88
C PHE A 116 -10.63 3.22 -4.29
N GLU A 117 -10.25 4.48 -4.52
CA GLU A 117 -9.70 4.94 -5.80
C GLU A 117 -8.46 4.15 -6.20
N LYS A 118 -7.51 3.97 -5.27
CA LYS A 118 -6.30 3.14 -5.51
C LYS A 118 -6.64 1.68 -5.81
N ALA A 119 -7.66 1.12 -5.14
CA ALA A 119 -8.10 -0.26 -5.38
C ALA A 119 -8.74 -0.42 -6.78
N VAL A 120 -9.52 0.57 -7.21
CA VAL A 120 -10.08 0.60 -8.56
C VAL A 120 -9.00 0.73 -9.63
N GLU A 121 -8.02 1.62 -9.44
CA GLU A 121 -6.88 1.71 -10.35
C GLU A 121 -6.11 0.39 -10.47
N GLU A 122 -5.97 -0.34 -9.38
CA GLU A 122 -5.32 -1.64 -9.40
C GLU A 122 -6.17 -2.69 -10.13
N TYR A 123 -7.49 -2.69 -9.92
CA TYR A 123 -8.42 -3.54 -10.66
C TYR A 123 -8.37 -3.28 -12.17
N GLU A 124 -8.37 -2.02 -12.58
CA GLU A 124 -8.26 -1.66 -13.99
C GLU A 124 -6.94 -2.12 -14.63
N LYS A 125 -5.83 -2.04 -13.88
CA LYS A 125 -4.53 -2.56 -14.33
C LYS A 125 -4.54 -4.07 -14.52
N GLN A 126 -5.23 -4.81 -13.65
CA GLN A 126 -5.36 -6.27 -13.74
C GLN A 126 -6.28 -6.71 -14.87
N SER A 127 -7.30 -5.90 -15.20
CA SER A 127 -8.33 -6.21 -16.22
C SER A 127 -7.90 -5.91 -17.65
N ARG A 128 -6.78 -5.22 -17.90
CA ARG A 128 -6.30 -4.90 -19.27
C ARG A 128 -5.75 -6.14 -19.97
N PRO A 129 -6.22 -6.49 -21.21
CA PRO A 129 -5.68 -7.60 -21.99
C PRO A 129 -4.22 -7.30 -22.37
N GLY A 130 -3.29 -8.13 -21.93
CA GLY A 130 -1.85 -7.99 -22.20
C GLY A 130 -0.95 -7.92 -20.97
N THR A 131 -1.48 -7.80 -19.79
CA THR A 131 -0.74 -8.02 -18.55
C THR A 131 -0.73 -9.53 -18.29
N VAL A 132 0.42 -10.15 -18.40
CA VAL A 132 0.64 -11.58 -18.09
C VAL A 132 0.04 -11.86 -16.72
N GLN A 133 -1.02 -12.66 -16.69
CA GLN A 133 -1.53 -13.29 -15.47
C GLN A 133 -0.44 -14.25 -14.98
N GLY A 134 0.30 -13.85 -14.00
CA GLY A 134 1.31 -14.74 -13.44
C GLY A 134 2.50 -13.97 -12.91
N GLU A 135 2.32 -13.49 -11.75
CA GLU A 135 3.23 -13.44 -10.62
C GLU A 135 2.55 -12.52 -9.62
N GLY A 136 2.06 -13.10 -8.53
CA GLY A 136 1.35 -12.36 -7.50
C GLY A 136 2.16 -11.12 -7.12
N ARG A 137 1.66 -9.95 -7.48
CA ARG A 137 2.22 -8.71 -6.94
C ARG A 137 2.08 -8.80 -5.44
N CYS A 138 3.23 -8.96 -4.81
CA CYS A 138 3.36 -8.85 -3.38
C CYS A 138 2.63 -7.57 -2.94
N PRO A 139 1.80 -7.63 -1.90
CA PRO A 139 1.13 -6.43 -1.37
C PRO A 139 2.16 -5.34 -1.13
N PRO A 140 1.78 -4.06 -1.17
CA PRO A 140 2.71 -2.98 -0.92
C PRO A 140 3.43 -3.26 0.40
N LYS A 141 4.75 -3.33 0.33
CA LYS A 141 5.58 -3.55 1.51
C LYS A 141 5.33 -2.41 2.51
N MET A 142 4.95 -2.74 3.73
CA MET A 142 4.70 -1.73 4.75
C MET A 142 5.88 -1.63 5.72
N LEU A 143 6.20 -0.43 6.09
CA LEU A 143 7.10 -0.12 7.17
C LEU A 143 6.29 0.10 8.45
N LEU A 144 6.54 -0.71 9.46
CA LEU A 144 5.93 -0.54 10.76
C LEU A 144 6.83 0.21 11.70
N ILE A 145 6.25 1.25 12.28
CA ILE A 145 6.95 2.15 13.17
C ILE A 145 6.26 2.10 14.54
N ARG A 146 7.04 1.78 15.56
CA ARG A 146 6.59 1.86 16.96
C ARG A 146 7.15 3.13 17.61
N GLN A 147 6.27 3.95 18.15
CA GLN A 147 6.61 5.14 18.90
C GLN A 147 5.91 5.13 20.27
N GLY A 148 6.57 4.56 21.27
CA GLY A 148 5.96 4.35 22.59
C GLY A 148 4.79 3.36 22.51
N ALA A 149 3.61 3.80 22.95
CA ALA A 149 2.37 3.01 22.90
C ALA A 149 1.65 3.08 21.54
N VAL A 150 2.11 3.93 20.61
CA VAL A 150 1.49 4.10 19.29
C VAL A 150 2.30 3.35 18.24
N SER A 151 1.62 2.57 17.42
CA SER A 151 2.19 1.93 16.24
C SER A 151 1.45 2.43 15.00
N PHE A 152 2.18 2.70 13.92
CA PHE A 152 1.59 3.07 12.65
C PHE A 152 2.34 2.42 11.49
N ALA A 153 1.59 2.11 10.45
CA ALA A 153 2.12 1.48 9.24
C ALA A 153 2.24 2.52 8.12
N VAL A 154 3.36 2.51 7.41
CA VAL A 154 3.63 3.39 6.26
C VAL A 154 3.89 2.51 5.04
N PRO A 155 3.11 2.64 3.95
CA PRO A 155 3.44 1.95 2.70
C PRO A 155 4.84 2.35 2.25
N VAL A 156 5.72 1.38 2.02
CA VAL A 156 7.11 1.66 1.59
C VAL A 156 7.12 2.42 0.28
N ASP A 157 6.17 2.11 -0.61
CA ASP A 157 6.03 2.79 -1.90
C ASP A 157 5.58 4.25 -1.78
N SER A 158 4.96 4.65 -0.66
CA SER A 158 4.60 6.04 -0.41
C SER A 158 5.75 6.88 0.14
N ILE A 159 6.85 6.27 0.58
CA ILE A 159 8.00 6.97 1.13
C ILE A 159 8.83 7.55 -0.03
N ILE A 160 8.95 8.87 -0.08
CA ILE A 160 9.73 9.60 -1.07
C ILE A 160 11.20 9.60 -0.67
N TYR A 161 11.48 9.98 0.57
CA TYR A 161 12.80 9.88 1.17
C TYR A 161 12.69 9.92 2.70
N ALA A 162 13.78 9.58 3.37
CA ALA A 162 13.91 9.70 4.81
C ALA A 162 15.14 10.50 5.18
N GLU A 163 15.01 11.32 6.20
CA GLU A 163 16.15 12.01 6.80
C GLU A 163 16.25 11.73 8.30
N VAL A 164 17.48 11.80 8.83
CA VAL A 164 17.72 11.63 10.27
C VAL A 164 18.42 12.85 10.85
N PHE A 165 17.85 13.39 11.91
CA PHE A 165 18.44 14.44 12.74
C PHE A 165 18.28 14.07 14.21
N ASN A 166 19.36 14.10 14.99
CA ASN A 166 19.36 13.77 16.43
C ASN A 166 18.63 12.47 16.78
N ARG A 167 18.89 11.37 16.06
CA ARG A 167 18.21 10.06 16.18
C ARG A 167 16.73 10.05 15.86
N LYS A 168 16.16 11.17 15.45
CA LYS A 168 14.79 11.28 14.97
C LYS A 168 14.79 11.13 13.45
N ILE A 169 14.06 10.15 12.95
CA ILE A 169 13.86 9.93 11.52
C ILE A 169 12.58 10.63 11.13
N THR A 170 12.63 11.43 10.07
CA THR A 170 11.48 11.98 9.37
C THR A 170 11.33 11.23 8.06
N LEU A 171 10.21 10.55 7.87
CA LEU A 171 9.79 9.97 6.60
C LEU A 171 8.95 11.00 5.86
N HIS A 172 9.43 11.46 4.72
CA HIS A 172 8.66 12.29 3.81
C HIS A 172 7.88 11.36 2.88
N THR A 173 6.56 11.38 3.00
CA THR A 173 5.66 10.47 2.27
C THR A 173 4.63 11.24 1.45
N LEU A 174 4.02 10.58 0.48
CA LEU A 174 2.92 11.14 -0.31
C LEU A 174 1.73 11.60 0.56
N ASP A 175 1.56 10.99 1.73
CA ASP A 175 0.48 11.29 2.69
C ASP A 175 0.92 12.26 3.82
N GLY A 176 2.09 12.92 3.65
CA GLY A 176 2.68 13.83 4.64
C GLY A 176 3.79 13.18 5.48
N ASP A 177 4.41 14.00 6.32
CA ASP A 177 5.57 13.62 7.10
C ASP A 177 5.20 12.74 8.31
N LYS A 178 6.04 11.72 8.57
CA LYS A 178 5.95 10.85 9.75
C LYS A 178 7.28 10.84 10.48
N GLU A 179 7.25 11.01 11.79
CA GLU A 179 8.46 11.09 12.58
C GLU A 179 8.53 9.98 13.63
N TYR A 180 9.72 9.42 13.84
CA TYR A 180 9.96 8.43 14.88
C TYR A 180 11.43 8.37 15.30
N TYR A 181 11.74 7.77 16.43
CA TYR A 181 13.12 7.55 16.86
C TYR A 181 13.65 6.22 16.34
N GLY A 182 14.80 6.26 15.65
CA GLY A 182 15.37 5.06 15.04
C GLY A 182 16.72 5.32 14.37
N LYS A 183 17.21 4.30 13.68
CA LYS A 183 18.45 4.37 12.89
C LYS A 183 18.16 4.21 11.41
N LEU A 184 18.73 5.10 10.60
CA LEU A 184 18.58 5.06 9.14
C LEU A 184 19.12 3.75 8.53
N THR A 185 20.02 3.07 9.21
CA THR A 185 20.55 1.76 8.77
C THR A 185 19.49 0.67 8.86
N GLU A 186 18.78 0.60 9.99
CA GLU A 186 17.68 -0.35 10.21
C GLU A 186 16.54 -0.08 9.21
N LEU A 187 16.21 1.19 8.99
CA LEU A 187 15.23 1.58 7.98
C LEU A 187 15.65 1.11 6.57
N SER A 188 16.92 1.31 6.20
CA SER A 188 17.45 0.92 4.88
C SER A 188 17.31 -0.59 4.61
N GLU A 189 17.49 -1.42 5.63
CA GLU A 189 17.32 -2.88 5.54
C GLU A 189 15.83 -3.25 5.36
N GLN A 190 14.95 -2.53 6.06
CA GLN A 190 13.52 -2.79 6.02
C GLN A 190 12.87 -2.38 4.70
N VAL A 191 13.24 -1.23 4.10
CA VAL A 191 12.61 -0.76 2.86
C VAL A 191 13.09 -1.50 1.59
N GLY A 192 14.34 -1.99 1.56
CA GLY A 192 14.88 -2.85 0.49
C GLY A 192 15.48 -2.12 -0.71
N GLU A 193 15.63 -2.85 -1.84
CA GLU A 193 16.44 -2.45 -3.00
C GLU A 193 15.97 -1.19 -3.76
N GLY A 194 14.71 -0.77 -3.58
CA GLY A 194 14.17 0.46 -4.18
C GLY A 194 14.75 1.75 -3.58
N PHE A 195 15.52 1.64 -2.48
CA PHE A 195 16.08 2.77 -1.76
C PHE A 195 17.60 2.77 -1.82
N TYR A 196 18.17 3.97 -1.74
CA TYR A 196 19.63 4.15 -1.70
C TYR A 196 20.01 5.16 -0.62
N ARG A 197 21.02 4.80 0.20
CA ARG A 197 21.58 5.68 1.23
C ARG A 197 22.57 6.63 0.61
N THR A 198 22.14 7.85 0.30
CA THR A 198 22.92 8.87 -0.42
C THR A 198 23.88 9.64 0.49
N HIS A 199 23.52 9.73 1.78
CA HIS A 199 24.29 10.44 2.79
C HIS A 199 24.14 9.73 4.16
N ARG A 200 24.99 10.07 5.14
CA ARG A 200 24.82 9.55 6.51
C ARG A 200 23.44 9.89 7.10
N ALA A 201 22.81 10.97 6.64
CA ALA A 201 21.56 11.49 7.11
C ALA A 201 20.38 11.29 6.12
N TYR A 202 20.60 10.75 4.92
CA TYR A 202 19.55 10.63 3.89
C TYR A 202 19.46 9.24 3.29
N LEU A 203 18.23 8.76 3.16
CA LEU A 203 17.85 7.54 2.44
C LEU A 203 16.77 7.91 1.42
N VAL A 204 17.02 7.67 0.14
CA VAL A 204 16.20 8.14 -0.99
C VAL A 204 15.55 6.98 -1.70
N ASN A 205 14.25 7.09 -1.99
CA ASN A 205 13.54 6.17 -2.87
C ASN A 205 13.84 6.54 -4.33
N LEU A 206 14.38 5.58 -5.07
CA LEU A 206 14.80 5.78 -6.45
C LEU A 206 13.63 6.03 -7.41
N ALA A 207 12.41 5.66 -7.00
CA ALA A 207 11.20 5.88 -7.78
C ALA A 207 10.84 7.38 -7.94
N TYR A 208 11.20 8.19 -6.95
CA TYR A 208 10.82 9.61 -6.88
C TYR A 208 11.95 10.57 -7.26
N VAL A 209 13.06 10.06 -7.79
CA VAL A 209 14.17 10.89 -8.25
C VAL A 209 13.82 11.57 -9.57
N GLU A 210 13.72 12.89 -9.56
CA GLU A 210 13.47 13.71 -10.75
C GLU A 210 14.78 14.11 -11.46
N LYS A 211 15.74 14.60 -10.69
CA LYS A 211 17.06 15.01 -11.19
C LYS A 211 18.10 14.93 -10.09
N TYR A 212 19.37 14.93 -10.46
CA TYR A 212 20.47 14.91 -9.50
C TYR A 212 21.72 15.61 -10.06
N ASP A 213 22.56 16.10 -9.16
CA ASP A 213 23.92 16.52 -9.43
C ASP A 213 24.92 15.84 -8.46
N ALA A 214 26.17 16.29 -8.43
CA ALA A 214 27.21 15.69 -7.60
C ALA A 214 26.98 15.83 -6.08
N THR A 215 26.05 16.67 -5.64
CA THR A 215 25.83 17.03 -4.23
C THR A 215 24.38 16.89 -3.78
N THR A 216 23.43 16.96 -4.70
CA THR A 216 22.01 17.06 -4.41
C THR A 216 21.17 16.16 -5.32
N ILE A 217 20.14 15.57 -4.75
CA ILE A 217 19.10 14.80 -5.45
C ILE A 217 17.77 15.53 -5.21
N TRP A 218 17.09 15.90 -6.29
CA TRP A 218 15.76 16.47 -6.25
C TRP A 218 14.74 15.36 -6.43
N LEU A 219 13.71 15.42 -5.62
CA LEU A 219 12.65 14.43 -5.52
C LEU A 219 11.31 15.13 -5.72
N GLU A 220 10.27 14.41 -6.06
CA GLU A 220 8.91 14.93 -6.29
C GLU A 220 8.45 15.91 -5.18
N GLN A 221 8.87 15.66 -3.94
CA GLN A 221 8.63 16.57 -2.82
C GLN A 221 9.93 16.72 -2.00
N GLY A 222 10.73 17.71 -2.34
CA GLY A 222 11.93 18.05 -1.56
C GLY A 222 13.26 17.67 -2.20
N LYS A 223 14.31 17.63 -1.37
CA LYS A 223 15.67 17.35 -1.83
C LYS A 223 16.48 16.62 -0.76
N ALA A 224 17.38 15.76 -1.20
CA ALA A 224 18.31 15.03 -0.34
C ALA A 224 19.76 15.30 -0.75
N LEU A 225 20.67 15.27 0.21
CA LEU A 225 22.11 15.40 -0.08
C LEU A 225 22.70 14.05 -0.50
N VAL A 226 23.70 14.11 -1.38
CA VAL A 226 24.54 12.96 -1.72
C VAL A 226 26.01 13.27 -1.40
N SER A 227 26.66 12.37 -0.71
CA SER A 227 28.09 12.53 -0.41
C SER A 227 28.96 12.09 -1.59
N LYS A 228 30.15 12.70 -1.74
CA LYS A 228 31.12 12.29 -2.80
C LYS A 228 31.36 10.78 -2.83
N LYS A 229 31.45 10.15 -1.66
CA LYS A 229 31.67 8.70 -1.52
C LYS A 229 30.49 7.88 -2.05
N GLN A 230 29.27 8.36 -1.91
CA GLN A 230 28.05 7.64 -2.28
C GLN A 230 27.58 7.95 -3.71
N PHE A 231 28.06 9.03 -4.32
CA PHE A 231 27.57 9.50 -5.61
C PHE A 231 27.72 8.46 -6.74
N ALA A 232 28.89 7.87 -6.90
CA ALA A 232 29.12 6.87 -7.95
C ALA A 232 28.25 5.62 -7.76
N GLY A 233 28.08 5.16 -6.49
CA GLY A 233 27.19 4.05 -6.14
C GLY A 233 25.72 4.37 -6.40
N PHE A 234 25.28 5.57 -6.05
CA PHE A 234 23.94 6.06 -6.32
C PHE A 234 23.64 6.05 -7.82
N VAL A 235 24.49 6.66 -8.65
CA VAL A 235 24.30 6.70 -10.11
C VAL A 235 24.19 5.28 -10.68
N LYS A 236 25.07 4.37 -10.27
CA LYS A 236 25.04 2.96 -10.71
C LYS A 236 23.73 2.27 -10.33
N GLN A 237 23.26 2.46 -9.09
CA GLN A 237 22.01 1.85 -8.61
C GLN A 237 20.81 2.45 -9.32
N TYR A 238 20.78 3.77 -9.49
CA TYR A 238 19.69 4.48 -10.17
C TYR A 238 19.58 4.05 -11.64
N MET A 239 20.68 3.91 -12.35
CA MET A 239 20.70 3.41 -13.73
C MET A 239 20.14 1.97 -13.83
N ARG A 240 20.51 1.09 -12.89
CA ARG A 240 19.96 -0.26 -12.82
C ARG A 240 18.45 -0.25 -12.55
N TYR A 241 18.01 0.62 -11.66
CA TYR A 241 16.62 0.77 -11.32
C TYR A 241 15.77 1.19 -12.54
N ILE A 242 16.23 2.21 -13.28
CA ILE A 242 15.54 2.68 -14.50
C ILE A 242 15.54 1.58 -15.58
N SER A 243 16.66 0.90 -15.81
CA SER A 243 16.77 -0.16 -16.82
C SER A 243 15.80 -1.32 -16.56
N ARG A 244 15.57 -1.69 -15.30
CA ARG A 244 14.60 -2.73 -14.92
C ARG A 244 13.14 -2.31 -15.17
N ARG A 245 12.83 -1.02 -15.15
CA ARG A 245 11.48 -0.47 -15.37
C ARG A 245 11.15 -0.18 -16.84
N GLY A 246 12.03 -0.51 -17.77
CA GLY A 246 11.76 -0.37 -19.21
C GLY A 246 11.59 1.08 -19.67
N ALA A 247 12.36 2.01 -19.11
CA ALA A 247 12.37 3.39 -19.55
C ALA A 247 12.88 3.49 -20.99
N ALA A 248 11.98 3.66 -21.94
CA ALA A 248 12.27 3.98 -23.32
C ALA A 248 12.87 5.40 -23.38
N GLY A 249 14.08 5.51 -23.92
CA GLY A 249 14.57 6.72 -24.55
C GLY A 249 15.09 7.83 -23.64
N TRP A 250 16.40 7.91 -23.54
CA TRP A 250 17.10 9.13 -23.18
C TRP A 250 17.04 10.10 -24.36
N ILE A 251 16.43 11.27 -24.18
CA ILE A 251 16.63 12.41 -25.06
C ILE A 251 17.92 13.08 -24.56
N ARG A 252 18.91 13.20 -25.46
CA ARG A 252 20.16 13.94 -25.25
C ARG A 252 19.90 15.44 -25.24
#